data_210dc86b115d15ee72c086b54d923178
#
_entry.id   210dc86b115d15ee72c086b54d923178
#
_cell.length_a   1.000
_cell.length_b   1.000
_cell.length_c   1.000
_cell.angle_alpha   90.00
_cell.angle_beta   90.00
_cell.angle_gamma   90.00
#
_symmetry.space_group_name_H-M   'P 1'
#
loop_
_entity.id
_entity.type
_entity.pdbx_description
1 polymer ?
#
loop_
_entity_poly.entity_id
_entity_poly.type
_entity_poly.pdbx_seq_one_letter_code
_entity_poly.pdbx_strand_id
1 'polypeptide(L)'
;MKNVIAVHTKKVRFATAPELYGLFFEDINHAADGGLYPEMIRNRAFEDSLVPEGCTTDPNKRIFVTEYQWPGAFNHGEGMDEWAAAVEPTEIPGWYAQNARMDLLTDGTLNRNRKAALQVCFAPGEKIYNIGYCGIPVREGDNYRFYFMVKSSCDAVISISLEAADAKPLAVTELCVKESKEYTRYDCTMTAAGTDYKGRISISAQTECDMVIGFTSLMPEKTFKGHGLREDLAMALKQTHARFIRFPGGCVVEGINEQNSMRFSRTIGPVWERPSVQLMWHYRATNGLGFHEYLQLCEDLEMEAMYVCNCGMSCQARHGSGFSDDITQEYLQEALHALEYALGSEETEFGRLRALNGRKEPFKLKYVEIGNENWGEEYFQRYERFYKVLKEAYPQVIYISNAHTERRDLPTEYADEHYYDAPEFFLENGDMFDSYDRNGPKIFLGEYAVNGGNTIASMECALAEAVFLLGVENNQDIVRLTAYAPLFQNADYTAWKPNLIVFDNHQVYGIPSYHAISLLGKYRGDEVIEIVNQTEKKLLSTGGCLELCVKRKDFCFVMRELTADRLKFRNVYMEKQFRMAMRIV
;
A
#
# COMPACT_ATOMS: atom_id res chain seq x y z
N MET A 1 10.07 44.77 19.11
CA MET A 1 11.38 44.08 18.96
C MET A 1 11.44 43.48 17.58
N LYS A 2 12.53 43.66 16.85
CA LYS A 2 12.71 43.01 15.56
C LYS A 2 13.29 41.62 15.79
N ASN A 3 12.63 40.60 15.32
CA ASN A 3 13.21 39.26 15.26
C ASN A 3 14.24 39.26 14.12
N VAL A 4 15.47 38.94 14.41
CA VAL A 4 16.56 38.91 13.44
C VAL A 4 17.06 37.47 13.31
N ILE A 5 16.97 36.94 12.09
CA ILE A 5 17.48 35.62 11.73
C ILE A 5 18.63 35.84 10.77
N ALA A 6 19.82 35.38 11.15
CA ALA A 6 20.99 35.43 10.28
C ALA A 6 21.11 34.11 9.50
N VAL A 7 21.09 34.22 8.17
CA VAL A 7 21.23 33.09 7.24
C VAL A 7 22.65 33.13 6.66
N HIS A 8 23.46 32.14 7.00
CA HIS A 8 24.83 32.04 6.54
C HIS A 8 24.95 31.21 5.25
N THR A 9 24.55 31.78 4.11
CA THR A 9 24.47 31.08 2.81
C THR A 9 25.76 30.42 2.32
N LYS A 10 26.92 30.76 2.92
CA LYS A 10 28.22 30.16 2.60
C LYS A 10 28.67 29.11 3.62
N LYS A 11 27.92 28.92 4.69
CA LYS A 11 28.26 27.94 5.73
C LYS A 11 27.35 26.71 5.56
N VAL A 12 27.81 25.75 4.79
CA VAL A 12 27.16 24.47 4.60
C VAL A 12 27.46 23.60 5.82
N ARG A 13 26.41 23.04 6.42
CA ARG A 13 26.54 22.04 7.49
C ARG A 13 26.78 20.66 6.90
N PHE A 14 25.94 20.24 5.97
CA PHE A 14 26.05 18.95 5.25
C PHE A 14 25.18 18.98 3.98
N ALA A 15 25.41 18.00 3.08
CA ALA A 15 24.55 17.76 1.94
C ALA A 15 23.24 17.10 2.38
N THR A 16 22.13 17.45 1.74
CA THR A 16 20.83 16.86 2.03
C THR A 16 20.80 15.36 1.69
N ALA A 17 19.97 14.60 2.38
CA ALA A 17 19.72 13.19 2.05
C ALA A 17 18.89 13.11 0.76
N PRO A 18 19.39 12.57 -0.35
CA PRO A 18 18.70 12.63 -1.64
C PRO A 18 17.35 11.90 -1.62
N GLU A 19 17.19 10.91 -0.75
CA GLU A 19 16.04 10.03 -0.64
C GLU A 19 15.27 10.23 0.67
N LEU A 20 15.34 11.41 1.30
CA LEU A 20 14.72 11.64 2.61
C LEU A 20 13.23 11.28 2.63
N TYR A 21 12.46 11.74 1.63
CA TYR A 21 11.02 11.51 1.57
C TYR A 21 10.68 10.29 0.72
N GLY A 22 9.97 9.35 1.30
CA GLY A 22 9.44 8.15 0.68
C GLY A 22 7.97 7.94 0.98
N LEU A 23 7.48 6.80 0.55
CA LEU A 23 6.11 6.34 0.73
C LEU A 23 6.11 4.97 1.39
N PHE A 24 5.12 4.73 2.23
CA PHE A 24 4.87 3.43 2.84
C PHE A 24 3.58 2.84 2.28
N PHE A 25 3.69 1.74 1.55
CA PHE A 25 2.52 1.02 1.05
C PHE A 25 2.28 -0.23 1.88
N GLU A 26 1.07 -0.35 2.38
CA GLU A 26 0.52 -1.57 2.96
C GLU A 26 -0.89 -1.78 2.41
N ASP A 27 -1.27 -3.03 2.16
CA ASP A 27 -2.63 -3.34 1.74
C ASP A 27 -3.60 -3.26 2.93
N ILE A 28 -3.92 -2.03 3.27
CA ILE A 28 -4.95 -1.61 4.24
C ILE A 28 -6.07 -0.92 3.47
N ASN A 29 -7.31 -1.01 3.94
CA ASN A 29 -8.45 -0.29 3.38
C ASN A 29 -8.69 -0.61 1.89
N HIS A 30 -8.48 -1.85 1.45
CA HIS A 30 -8.52 -2.22 0.03
C HIS A 30 -7.62 -1.33 -0.85
N ALA A 31 -6.41 -1.05 -0.38
CA ALA A 31 -5.46 -0.22 -1.09
C ALA A 31 -4.90 -0.90 -2.35
N ALA A 32 -4.82 -2.24 -2.37
CA ALA A 32 -4.37 -3.03 -3.52
C ALA A 32 -5.53 -3.38 -4.45
N ASP A 33 -6.22 -4.49 -4.22
CA ASP A 33 -7.35 -4.94 -5.06
C ASP A 33 -8.52 -3.93 -4.97
N GLY A 34 -8.97 -3.40 -6.12
CA GLY A 34 -9.97 -2.34 -6.20
C GLY A 34 -9.44 -0.93 -5.90
N GLY A 35 -8.15 -0.83 -5.55
CA GLY A 35 -7.42 0.39 -5.33
C GLY A 35 -6.34 0.63 -6.39
N LEU A 36 -5.07 0.63 -5.97
CA LEU A 36 -3.93 0.86 -6.88
C LEU A 36 -3.85 -0.20 -7.99
N TYR A 37 -4.19 -1.45 -7.68
CA TYR A 37 -4.45 -2.49 -8.66
C TYR A 37 -5.95 -2.45 -9.04
N PRO A 38 -6.31 -1.92 -10.23
CA PRO A 38 -7.67 -1.54 -10.56
C PRO A 38 -8.54 -2.73 -11.00
N GLU A 39 -8.46 -3.85 -10.27
CA GLU A 39 -9.41 -4.95 -10.43
C GLU A 39 -10.81 -4.48 -10.03
N MET A 40 -11.76 -4.57 -10.94
CA MET A 40 -13.11 -4.06 -10.73
C MET A 40 -14.07 -5.12 -10.18
N ILE A 41 -13.73 -6.41 -10.30
CA ILE A 41 -14.54 -7.50 -9.75
C ILE A 41 -14.09 -7.81 -8.32
N ARG A 42 -14.97 -7.57 -7.38
CA ARG A 42 -14.76 -7.99 -6.00
C ARG A 42 -14.95 -9.51 -5.88
N ASN A 43 -14.13 -10.16 -5.02
CA ASN A 43 -14.19 -11.61 -4.82
C ASN A 43 -14.11 -12.39 -6.15
N ARG A 44 -13.15 -12.02 -6.98
CA ARG A 44 -12.95 -12.60 -8.33
C ARG A 44 -12.55 -14.07 -8.34
N ALA A 45 -12.12 -14.59 -7.19
CA ALA A 45 -11.76 -15.99 -6.95
C ALA A 45 -12.78 -16.76 -6.12
N PHE A 46 -13.88 -16.11 -5.71
CA PHE A 46 -14.98 -16.68 -4.93
C PHE A 46 -14.60 -17.16 -3.52
N GLU A 47 -13.48 -16.70 -2.98
CA GLU A 47 -12.88 -17.21 -1.74
C GLU A 47 -13.19 -16.35 -0.50
N ASP A 48 -13.88 -15.20 -0.63
CA ASP A 48 -14.07 -14.23 0.47
C ASP A 48 -14.89 -14.79 1.65
N SER A 49 -15.78 -15.74 1.41
CA SER A 49 -16.59 -16.39 2.46
C SER A 49 -15.92 -17.60 3.10
N LEU A 50 -14.77 -18.04 2.58
CA LEU A 50 -14.07 -19.19 3.14
C LEU A 50 -13.41 -18.82 4.47
N VAL A 51 -13.52 -19.70 5.45
CA VAL A 51 -12.82 -19.56 6.72
C VAL A 51 -11.31 -19.61 6.46
N PRO A 52 -10.54 -18.58 6.85
CA PRO A 52 -9.09 -18.62 6.71
C PRO A 52 -8.48 -19.75 7.53
N GLU A 53 -7.37 -20.29 7.06
CA GLU A 53 -6.61 -21.30 7.77
C GLU A 53 -6.16 -20.76 9.16
N GLY A 54 -6.33 -21.55 10.20
CA GLY A 54 -6.06 -21.15 11.59
C GLY A 54 -7.12 -20.25 12.22
N CYS A 55 -8.27 -20.03 11.54
CA CYS A 55 -9.39 -19.23 12.04
C CYS A 55 -10.64 -20.06 12.23
N THR A 56 -11.53 -19.58 13.12
CA THR A 56 -12.88 -20.10 13.31
C THR A 56 -13.91 -19.02 13.08
N THR A 57 -15.15 -19.39 12.78
CA THR A 57 -16.26 -18.45 12.67
C THR A 57 -17.05 -18.37 13.96
N ASP A 58 -17.44 -17.15 14.37
CA ASP A 58 -18.55 -16.96 15.31
C ASP A 58 -19.84 -16.80 14.50
N PRO A 59 -20.74 -17.80 14.48
CA PRO A 59 -21.96 -17.74 13.67
C PRO A 59 -22.92 -16.63 14.09
N ASN A 60 -22.82 -16.11 15.32
CA ASN A 60 -23.69 -15.04 15.80
C ASN A 60 -23.17 -13.65 15.39
N LYS A 61 -21.87 -13.51 15.23
CA LYS A 61 -21.21 -12.24 14.93
C LYS A 61 -20.60 -12.18 13.52
N ARG A 62 -20.57 -13.29 12.79
CA ARG A 62 -19.88 -13.42 11.48
C ARG A 62 -18.40 -13.02 11.51
N ILE A 63 -17.75 -13.15 12.66
CA ILE A 63 -16.37 -12.77 12.89
C ILE A 63 -15.50 -14.01 12.73
N PHE A 64 -14.37 -13.88 12.01
CA PHE A 64 -13.33 -14.87 12.00
C PHE A 64 -12.45 -14.68 13.24
N VAL A 65 -12.36 -15.67 14.10
CA VAL A 65 -11.56 -15.63 15.32
C VAL A 65 -10.37 -16.56 15.14
N THR A 66 -9.15 -16.05 15.38
CA THR A 66 -7.97 -16.88 15.42
C THR A 66 -7.88 -17.66 16.71
N GLU A 67 -7.16 -18.78 16.72
CA GLU A 67 -6.88 -19.57 17.93
C GLU A 67 -6.23 -18.75 19.05
N TYR A 68 -5.55 -17.65 18.69
CA TYR A 68 -4.81 -16.78 19.61
C TYR A 68 -5.67 -15.72 20.29
N GLN A 69 -7.00 -15.75 20.18
CA GLN A 69 -7.92 -14.79 20.82
C GLN A 69 -7.37 -13.36 20.78
N TRP A 70 -7.24 -12.84 19.60
CA TRP A 70 -6.60 -11.56 19.41
C TRP A 70 -7.51 -10.39 19.78
N PRO A 71 -7.23 -9.67 20.89
CA PRO A 71 -8.02 -8.49 21.21
C PRO A 71 -7.64 -7.39 20.22
N GLY A 72 -8.51 -7.09 19.34
CA GLY A 72 -8.39 -5.88 18.57
C GLY A 72 -8.50 -5.99 17.08
N ALA A 73 -7.89 -6.93 16.41
CA ALA A 73 -7.88 -6.87 14.96
C ALA A 73 -9.05 -7.60 14.29
N PHE A 74 -9.54 -8.69 14.89
CA PHE A 74 -10.71 -9.38 14.38
C PHE A 74 -11.95 -9.22 15.28
N ASN A 75 -11.80 -8.68 16.47
CA ASN A 75 -12.87 -8.52 17.46
C ASN A 75 -13.29 -7.08 17.73
N HIS A 76 -12.62 -6.08 17.17
CA HIS A 76 -13.12 -4.72 17.25
C HIS A 76 -14.08 -4.47 16.11
N GLY A 77 -15.31 -4.42 16.53
CA GLY A 77 -16.47 -4.24 15.72
C GLY A 77 -16.46 -3.02 14.81
N GLU A 78 -15.63 -2.02 15.06
CA GLU A 78 -15.69 -0.78 14.27
C GLU A 78 -15.33 -0.98 12.79
N GLY A 79 -14.29 -1.75 12.46
CA GLY A 79 -13.95 -2.00 11.05
C GLY A 79 -14.70 -3.19 10.44
N MET A 80 -14.97 -4.23 11.24
CA MET A 80 -15.69 -5.42 10.77
C MET A 80 -17.20 -5.21 10.70
N ASP A 81 -17.77 -4.47 11.64
CA ASP A 81 -19.21 -4.18 11.64
C ASP A 81 -19.56 -3.22 10.50
N GLU A 82 -18.71 -2.22 10.22
CA GLU A 82 -18.86 -1.34 9.05
C GLU A 82 -18.67 -2.12 7.75
N TRP A 83 -17.68 -3.00 7.68
CA TRP A 83 -17.45 -3.82 6.50
C TRP A 83 -18.53 -4.90 6.33
N ALA A 84 -18.94 -5.57 7.39
CA ALA A 84 -20.02 -6.54 7.37
C ALA A 84 -21.40 -5.87 7.11
N ALA A 85 -21.58 -4.62 7.50
CA ALA A 85 -22.78 -3.83 7.22
C ALA A 85 -22.79 -3.27 5.79
N ALA A 86 -21.62 -2.93 5.23
CA ALA A 86 -21.49 -2.45 3.85
C ALA A 86 -21.66 -3.57 2.81
N VAL A 87 -21.54 -4.83 3.22
CA VAL A 87 -21.68 -6.00 2.36
C VAL A 87 -22.93 -6.76 2.76
N GLU A 88 -23.91 -6.77 1.87
CA GLU A 88 -25.05 -7.68 2.06
C GLU A 88 -24.52 -9.11 2.29
N PRO A 89 -25.06 -9.81 3.32
CA PRO A 89 -24.63 -11.15 3.67
C PRO A 89 -25.07 -12.13 2.58
N THR A 90 -24.24 -12.28 1.56
CA THR A 90 -24.37 -13.36 0.60
C THR A 90 -23.30 -14.40 0.93
N GLU A 91 -23.58 -15.67 0.65
CA GLU A 91 -22.58 -16.74 0.78
C GLU A 91 -21.38 -16.52 -0.17
N ILE A 92 -21.56 -15.67 -1.18
CA ILE A 92 -20.56 -15.34 -2.19
C ILE A 92 -20.46 -13.81 -2.30
N PRO A 93 -19.75 -13.15 -1.38
CA PRO A 93 -19.67 -11.68 -1.33
C PRO A 93 -19.31 -11.04 -2.69
N GLY A 94 -20.02 -9.95 -3.02
CA GLY A 94 -19.84 -9.24 -4.30
C GLY A 94 -20.63 -9.83 -5.47
N TRP A 95 -21.11 -11.08 -5.40
CA TRP A 95 -21.88 -11.75 -6.44
C TRP A 95 -23.34 -11.91 -6.09
N TYR A 96 -24.20 -11.68 -7.06
CA TYR A 96 -25.65 -11.74 -6.92
C TYR A 96 -26.27 -12.46 -8.11
N ALA A 97 -27.38 -13.17 -7.86
CA ALA A 97 -28.16 -13.83 -8.89
C ALA A 97 -29.46 -13.07 -9.17
N GLN A 98 -29.80 -12.93 -10.43
CA GLN A 98 -31.12 -12.55 -10.88
C GLN A 98 -31.76 -13.78 -11.55
N ASN A 99 -32.51 -14.52 -10.74
CA ASN A 99 -33.18 -15.77 -11.01
C ASN A 99 -32.27 -17.00 -11.25
N ALA A 100 -31.00 -16.81 -11.65
CA ALA A 100 -30.04 -17.90 -11.79
C ALA A 100 -29.72 -18.54 -10.42
N ARG A 101 -29.38 -19.82 -10.43
CA ARG A 101 -28.87 -20.50 -9.24
C ARG A 101 -27.35 -20.39 -9.18
N MET A 102 -26.83 -20.00 -8.02
CA MET A 102 -25.41 -19.97 -7.69
C MET A 102 -25.10 -20.87 -6.50
N ASP A 103 -24.07 -21.69 -6.63
CA ASP A 103 -23.56 -22.53 -5.54
C ASP A 103 -22.03 -22.35 -5.45
N LEU A 104 -21.48 -22.23 -4.23
CA LEU A 104 -20.05 -22.21 -3.98
C LEU A 104 -19.52 -23.64 -3.94
N LEU A 105 -18.52 -23.94 -4.78
CA LEU A 105 -17.82 -25.23 -4.78
C LEU A 105 -16.45 -25.06 -4.12
N THR A 106 -16.06 -26.03 -3.31
CA THR A 106 -14.73 -26.11 -2.67
C THR A 106 -13.87 -27.24 -3.21
N ASP A 107 -14.38 -27.96 -4.20
CA ASP A 107 -13.68 -29.02 -4.95
C ASP A 107 -13.73 -28.74 -6.47
N GLY A 108 -12.91 -29.43 -7.24
CA GLY A 108 -12.85 -29.22 -8.70
C GLY A 108 -12.46 -27.80 -9.10
N THR A 109 -11.73 -27.09 -8.25
CA THR A 109 -11.28 -25.70 -8.43
C THR A 109 -10.29 -25.54 -9.56
N LEU A 110 -9.98 -24.29 -9.96
CA LEU A 110 -9.18 -23.96 -11.14
C LEU A 110 -7.77 -24.59 -11.11
N ASN A 111 -7.12 -24.52 -9.95
CA ASN A 111 -5.80 -25.09 -9.72
C ASN A 111 -5.57 -25.31 -8.21
N ARG A 112 -4.42 -25.85 -7.84
CA ARG A 112 -4.07 -26.19 -6.45
C ARG A 112 -4.11 -24.99 -5.48
N ASN A 113 -3.93 -23.76 -6.00
CA ASN A 113 -3.88 -22.54 -5.21
C ASN A 113 -5.26 -21.89 -5.02
N ARG A 114 -6.27 -22.31 -5.82
CA ARG A 114 -7.66 -21.84 -5.69
C ARG A 114 -8.45 -22.78 -4.78
N LYS A 115 -9.18 -22.21 -3.84
CA LYS A 115 -9.93 -22.94 -2.83
C LYS A 115 -11.44 -22.96 -3.09
N ALA A 116 -11.91 -22.17 -4.06
CA ALA A 116 -13.32 -22.08 -4.44
C ALA A 116 -13.52 -21.93 -5.95
N ALA A 117 -14.72 -22.22 -6.38
CA ALA A 117 -15.24 -21.94 -7.72
C ALA A 117 -16.74 -21.66 -7.61
N LEU A 118 -17.29 -20.93 -8.59
CA LEU A 118 -18.69 -20.58 -8.65
C LEU A 118 -19.42 -21.50 -9.65
N GLN A 119 -20.31 -22.35 -9.18
CA GLN A 119 -21.25 -23.04 -10.05
C GLN A 119 -22.45 -22.16 -10.32
N VAL A 120 -22.83 -22.04 -11.58
CA VAL A 120 -24.00 -21.27 -12.02
C VAL A 120 -24.83 -22.12 -12.96
N CYS A 121 -26.14 -22.26 -12.64
CA CYS A 121 -27.11 -22.88 -13.53
C CYS A 121 -27.95 -21.75 -14.14
N PHE A 122 -27.87 -21.57 -15.44
CA PHE A 122 -28.60 -20.57 -16.20
C PHE A 122 -29.79 -21.18 -16.92
N ALA A 123 -30.96 -20.54 -16.83
CA ALA A 123 -31.99 -20.63 -17.85
C ALA A 123 -31.93 -19.37 -18.76
N PRO A 124 -32.54 -19.41 -19.95
CA PRO A 124 -32.54 -18.27 -20.87
C PRO A 124 -33.09 -16.98 -20.21
N GLY A 125 -32.29 -15.91 -20.25
CA GLY A 125 -32.61 -14.61 -19.67
C GLY A 125 -32.26 -14.45 -18.19
N GLU A 126 -31.80 -15.49 -17.53
CA GLU A 126 -31.25 -15.41 -16.18
C GLU A 126 -29.81 -14.88 -16.21
N LYS A 127 -29.42 -14.20 -15.12
CA LYS A 127 -28.07 -13.65 -15.01
C LYS A 127 -27.53 -13.64 -13.59
N ILE A 128 -26.20 -13.62 -13.51
CA ILE A 128 -25.46 -13.24 -12.32
C ILE A 128 -24.78 -11.90 -12.55
N TYR A 129 -24.48 -11.16 -11.48
CA TYR A 129 -23.76 -9.90 -11.61
C TYR A 129 -22.86 -9.62 -10.41
N ASN A 130 -21.83 -8.80 -10.65
CA ASN A 130 -20.91 -8.33 -9.62
C ASN A 130 -20.93 -6.80 -9.58
N ILE A 131 -21.02 -6.24 -8.37
CA ILE A 131 -21.10 -4.80 -8.13
C ILE A 131 -19.72 -4.14 -7.85
N GLY A 132 -18.65 -4.92 -7.92
CA GLY A 132 -17.30 -4.46 -7.64
C GLY A 132 -17.09 -3.98 -6.22
N TYR A 133 -16.20 -3.02 -6.06
CA TYR A 133 -15.91 -2.33 -4.81
C TYR A 133 -16.76 -1.04 -4.75
N CYS A 134 -17.97 -1.12 -4.20
CA CYS A 134 -18.95 -0.03 -4.12
C CYS A 134 -19.39 0.57 -5.47
N GLY A 135 -19.56 -0.27 -6.47
CA GLY A 135 -19.88 0.06 -7.86
C GLY A 135 -18.66 -0.06 -8.78
N ILE A 136 -18.92 -0.51 -10.00
CA ILE A 136 -17.91 -0.56 -11.07
C ILE A 136 -17.93 0.79 -11.79
N PRO A 137 -16.80 1.57 -11.80
CA PRO A 137 -16.75 2.86 -12.48
C PRO A 137 -16.65 2.66 -14.00
N VAL A 138 -17.74 2.93 -14.70
CA VAL A 138 -17.81 2.89 -16.15
C VAL A 138 -17.82 4.31 -16.71
N ARG A 139 -16.95 4.61 -17.68
CA ARG A 139 -16.88 5.90 -18.37
C ARG A 139 -17.10 5.70 -19.86
N GLU A 140 -17.92 6.57 -20.45
CA GLU A 140 -18.17 6.59 -21.89
C GLU A 140 -16.86 6.71 -22.68
N GLY A 141 -16.70 5.85 -23.67
CA GLY A 141 -15.52 5.80 -24.54
C GLY A 141 -14.32 5.01 -24.00
N ASP A 142 -14.32 4.66 -22.71
CA ASP A 142 -13.26 3.83 -22.15
C ASP A 142 -13.45 2.34 -22.51
N ASN A 143 -12.34 1.63 -22.63
CA ASN A 143 -12.29 0.21 -22.89
C ASN A 143 -12.03 -0.56 -21.60
N TYR A 144 -12.71 -1.69 -21.46
CA TYR A 144 -12.62 -2.61 -20.32
C TYR A 144 -12.31 -4.01 -20.82
N ARG A 145 -11.29 -4.64 -20.23
CA ARG A 145 -10.88 -6.02 -20.53
C ARG A 145 -11.46 -6.95 -19.49
N PHE A 146 -12.32 -7.86 -19.95
CA PHE A 146 -12.87 -8.92 -19.12
C PHE A 146 -12.31 -10.26 -19.55
N TYR A 147 -12.04 -11.11 -18.59
CA TYR A 147 -11.88 -12.55 -18.83
C TYR A 147 -12.45 -13.38 -17.71
N PHE A 148 -12.79 -14.62 -18.02
CA PHE A 148 -13.13 -15.64 -17.04
C PHE A 148 -12.57 -16.99 -17.45
N MET A 149 -12.36 -17.86 -16.46
CA MET A 149 -11.92 -19.24 -16.65
C MET A 149 -13.07 -20.15 -16.25
N VAL A 150 -13.57 -20.95 -17.20
CA VAL A 150 -14.86 -21.62 -17.04
C VAL A 150 -14.83 -23.02 -17.62
N LYS A 151 -15.58 -23.94 -16.96
CA LYS A 151 -16.06 -25.22 -17.49
C LYS A 151 -17.52 -25.03 -17.90
N SER A 152 -17.97 -25.71 -18.95
CA SER A 152 -19.37 -25.63 -19.41
C SER A 152 -19.91 -27.00 -19.76
N SER A 153 -21.16 -27.25 -19.37
CA SER A 153 -21.85 -28.51 -19.67
C SER A 153 -22.32 -28.64 -21.12
N CYS A 154 -22.30 -27.52 -21.87
CA CYS A 154 -22.74 -27.48 -23.28
C CYS A 154 -22.09 -26.30 -24.02
N ASP A 155 -22.17 -26.31 -25.34
CA ASP A 155 -21.90 -25.12 -26.14
C ASP A 155 -22.96 -24.05 -25.86
N ALA A 156 -22.53 -22.86 -25.47
CA ALA A 156 -23.43 -21.75 -25.09
C ALA A 156 -22.92 -20.39 -25.61
N VAL A 157 -23.86 -19.51 -25.91
CA VAL A 157 -23.57 -18.09 -26.12
C VAL A 157 -23.78 -17.35 -24.81
N ILE A 158 -22.69 -16.80 -24.28
CA ILE A 158 -22.66 -16.07 -23.01
C ILE A 158 -22.58 -14.58 -23.30
N SER A 159 -23.53 -13.83 -22.78
CA SER A 159 -23.54 -12.38 -22.87
C SER A 159 -22.87 -11.77 -21.63
N ILE A 160 -21.84 -10.97 -21.87
CA ILE A 160 -21.15 -10.18 -20.85
C ILE A 160 -21.58 -8.73 -21.02
N SER A 161 -22.09 -8.10 -19.96
CA SER A 161 -22.58 -6.73 -20.03
C SER A 161 -22.02 -5.86 -18.90
N LEU A 162 -21.52 -4.68 -19.27
CA LEU A 162 -21.37 -3.57 -18.31
C LEU A 162 -22.71 -2.86 -18.23
N GLU A 163 -23.24 -2.72 -17.04
CA GLU A 163 -24.55 -2.12 -16.80
C GLU A 163 -24.40 -0.92 -15.85
N ALA A 164 -25.26 0.09 -16.04
CA ALA A 164 -25.47 1.13 -15.04
C ALA A 164 -26.10 0.55 -13.76
N ALA A 165 -26.17 1.33 -12.70
CA ALA A 165 -26.79 0.94 -11.44
C ALA A 165 -28.26 0.51 -11.60
N ASP A 166 -29.00 1.11 -12.54
CA ASP A 166 -30.38 0.78 -12.89
C ASP A 166 -30.51 -0.41 -13.87
N ALA A 167 -29.43 -1.14 -14.12
CA ALA A 167 -29.34 -2.26 -15.02
C ALA A 167 -29.43 -1.92 -16.53
N LYS A 168 -29.34 -0.67 -16.91
CA LYS A 168 -29.26 -0.27 -18.31
C LYS A 168 -27.89 -0.69 -18.88
N PRO A 169 -27.83 -1.41 -20.02
CA PRO A 169 -26.57 -1.78 -20.64
C PRO A 169 -25.77 -0.56 -21.08
N LEU A 170 -24.48 -0.51 -20.72
CA LEU A 170 -23.49 0.47 -21.16
C LEU A 170 -22.53 -0.14 -22.19
N ALA A 171 -22.31 -1.45 -22.14
CA ALA A 171 -21.61 -2.23 -23.15
C ALA A 171 -22.07 -3.68 -23.06
N VAL A 172 -22.14 -4.36 -24.21
CA VAL A 172 -22.51 -5.79 -24.29
C VAL A 172 -21.59 -6.48 -25.29
N THR A 173 -21.13 -7.66 -24.94
CA THR A 173 -20.35 -8.55 -25.82
C THR A 173 -20.81 -9.99 -25.64
N GLU A 174 -20.81 -10.76 -26.70
CA GLU A 174 -21.13 -12.18 -26.69
C GLU A 174 -19.89 -13.04 -26.85
N LEU A 175 -19.78 -14.09 -26.06
CA LEU A 175 -18.71 -15.09 -26.11
C LEU A 175 -19.32 -16.47 -26.40
N CYS A 176 -18.78 -17.15 -27.43
CA CYS A 176 -19.13 -18.54 -27.73
C CYS A 176 -18.30 -19.46 -26.83
N VAL A 177 -18.87 -19.88 -25.72
CA VAL A 177 -18.25 -20.84 -24.80
C VAL A 177 -18.52 -22.26 -25.30
N LYS A 178 -17.50 -23.11 -25.32
CA LYS A 178 -17.59 -24.48 -25.72
C LYS A 178 -17.81 -25.44 -24.55
N GLU A 179 -18.52 -26.53 -24.79
CA GLU A 179 -18.58 -27.63 -23.82
C GLU A 179 -17.16 -28.07 -23.45
N SER A 180 -16.87 -28.08 -22.14
CA SER A 180 -15.56 -28.50 -21.65
C SER A 180 -15.63 -28.91 -20.18
N LYS A 181 -14.99 -30.04 -19.86
CA LYS A 181 -14.76 -30.48 -18.47
C LYS A 181 -13.50 -29.84 -17.84
N GLU A 182 -12.69 -29.17 -18.67
CA GLU A 182 -11.50 -28.45 -18.24
C GLU A 182 -11.75 -26.96 -18.28
N TYR A 183 -11.10 -26.20 -17.39
CA TYR A 183 -11.20 -24.75 -17.40
C TYR A 183 -10.57 -24.17 -18.66
N THR A 184 -11.35 -23.42 -19.40
CA THR A 184 -10.94 -22.70 -20.58
C THR A 184 -11.08 -21.20 -20.34
N ARG A 185 -10.08 -20.43 -20.73
CA ARG A 185 -10.09 -18.97 -20.63
C ARG A 185 -10.79 -18.36 -21.85
N TYR A 186 -11.72 -17.45 -21.59
CA TYR A 186 -12.37 -16.62 -22.59
C TYR A 186 -12.17 -15.15 -22.24
N ASP A 187 -11.81 -14.36 -23.23
CA ASP A 187 -11.49 -12.94 -23.08
C ASP A 187 -12.37 -12.10 -23.99
N CYS A 188 -12.73 -10.89 -23.54
CA CYS A 188 -13.33 -9.87 -24.37
C CYS A 188 -12.90 -8.46 -23.95
N THR A 189 -13.02 -7.53 -24.89
CA THR A 189 -12.89 -6.09 -24.63
C THR A 189 -14.21 -5.42 -24.92
N MET A 190 -14.65 -4.54 -24.03
CA MET A 190 -15.91 -3.81 -24.15
C MET A 190 -15.62 -2.31 -24.15
N THR A 191 -16.20 -1.57 -25.08
CA THR A 191 -16.17 -0.10 -25.11
C THR A 191 -17.48 0.43 -24.54
N ALA A 192 -17.42 1.27 -23.51
CA ALA A 192 -18.60 1.80 -22.86
C ALA A 192 -19.28 2.89 -23.72
N ALA A 193 -20.60 2.82 -23.86
CA ALA A 193 -21.46 3.80 -24.55
C ALA A 193 -22.12 4.80 -23.60
N GLY A 194 -21.73 4.82 -22.34
CA GLY A 194 -22.24 5.75 -21.33
C GLY A 194 -21.43 5.70 -20.04
N THR A 195 -21.69 6.64 -19.14
CA THR A 195 -20.96 6.78 -17.85
C THR A 195 -21.88 6.45 -16.68
N ASP A 196 -21.42 5.60 -15.78
CA ASP A 196 -21.99 5.36 -14.45
C ASP A 196 -20.88 4.90 -13.49
N TYR A 197 -20.72 5.57 -12.35
CA TYR A 197 -19.71 5.19 -11.35
C TYR A 197 -20.21 4.16 -10.31
N LYS A 198 -21.48 3.80 -10.38
CA LYS A 198 -22.12 2.77 -9.56
C LYS A 198 -22.59 1.58 -10.41
N GLY A 199 -21.95 1.40 -11.57
CA GLY A 199 -22.25 0.32 -12.49
C GLY A 199 -21.92 -1.08 -11.94
N ARG A 200 -22.22 -2.09 -12.74
CA ARG A 200 -21.97 -3.50 -12.45
C ARG A 200 -21.61 -4.26 -13.72
N ILE A 201 -21.01 -5.44 -13.55
CA ILE A 201 -20.84 -6.41 -14.65
C ILE A 201 -21.84 -7.55 -14.48
N SER A 202 -22.49 -7.97 -15.55
CA SER A 202 -23.39 -9.13 -15.56
C SER A 202 -22.96 -10.18 -16.57
N ILE A 203 -23.26 -11.44 -16.25
CA ILE A 203 -23.02 -12.63 -17.05
C ILE A 203 -24.36 -13.35 -17.19
N SER A 204 -24.79 -13.64 -18.42
CA SER A 204 -26.02 -14.35 -18.73
C SER A 204 -25.82 -15.35 -19.87
N ALA A 205 -26.62 -16.41 -19.91
CA ALA A 205 -26.64 -17.37 -21.01
C ALA A 205 -27.91 -17.20 -21.86
N GLN A 206 -27.78 -17.38 -23.18
CA GLN A 206 -28.90 -17.36 -24.11
C GLN A 206 -29.66 -18.70 -24.14
N THR A 207 -29.04 -19.77 -23.65
CA THR A 207 -29.59 -21.13 -23.58
C THR A 207 -29.40 -21.67 -22.17
N GLU A 208 -30.18 -22.68 -21.80
CA GLU A 208 -29.96 -23.42 -20.56
C GLU A 208 -28.55 -24.00 -20.55
N CYS A 209 -27.79 -23.73 -19.48
CA CYS A 209 -26.39 -24.13 -19.38
C CYS A 209 -25.92 -24.13 -17.92
N ASP A 210 -25.22 -25.20 -17.52
CA ASP A 210 -24.50 -25.27 -16.27
C ASP A 210 -23.03 -24.93 -16.50
N MET A 211 -22.50 -24.00 -15.71
CA MET A 211 -21.13 -23.53 -15.79
C MET A 211 -20.45 -23.56 -14.43
N VAL A 212 -19.14 -23.82 -14.41
CA VAL A 212 -18.31 -23.65 -13.22
C VAL A 212 -17.24 -22.61 -13.54
N ILE A 213 -17.33 -21.46 -12.89
CA ILE A 213 -16.39 -20.34 -13.07
C ILE A 213 -15.31 -20.46 -11.99
N GLY A 214 -14.05 -20.61 -12.41
CA GLY A 214 -12.92 -20.78 -11.50
C GLY A 214 -12.24 -19.47 -11.14
N PHE A 215 -12.34 -18.45 -12.01
CA PHE A 215 -11.73 -17.14 -11.83
C PHE A 215 -12.29 -16.12 -12.81
N THR A 216 -12.37 -14.85 -12.40
CA THR A 216 -12.80 -13.74 -13.25
C THR A 216 -11.92 -12.51 -13.07
N SER A 217 -11.90 -11.60 -14.03
CA SER A 217 -11.23 -10.31 -13.92
C SER A 217 -11.87 -9.29 -14.86
N LEU A 218 -12.01 -8.07 -14.38
CA LEU A 218 -12.39 -6.91 -15.18
C LEU A 218 -11.45 -5.74 -14.86
N MET A 219 -10.67 -5.34 -15.85
CA MET A 219 -9.68 -4.27 -15.71
C MET A 219 -9.93 -3.15 -16.73
N PRO A 220 -9.69 -1.87 -16.39
CA PRO A 220 -9.63 -0.83 -17.40
C PRO A 220 -8.45 -1.14 -18.36
N GLU A 221 -8.64 -0.86 -19.64
CA GLU A 221 -7.53 -1.01 -20.60
C GLU A 221 -6.46 0.05 -20.39
N LYS A 222 -6.89 1.27 -20.06
CA LYS A 222 -5.98 2.38 -19.76
C LYS A 222 -5.48 2.28 -18.32
N THR A 223 -4.17 2.08 -18.17
CA THR A 223 -3.48 1.99 -16.89
C THR A 223 -2.22 2.85 -16.90
N PHE A 224 -1.66 3.14 -15.72
CA PHE A 224 -0.45 3.95 -15.60
C PHE A 224 0.70 3.32 -16.40
N LYS A 225 1.20 4.06 -17.39
CA LYS A 225 2.22 3.61 -18.37
C LYS A 225 1.91 2.27 -19.06
N GLY A 226 0.68 1.76 -18.98
CA GLY A 226 0.28 0.47 -19.54
C GLY A 226 0.67 -0.74 -18.67
N HIS A 227 1.14 -0.54 -17.44
CA HIS A 227 1.65 -1.60 -16.56
C HIS A 227 0.62 -2.10 -15.53
N GLY A 228 -0.67 -1.86 -15.74
CA GLY A 228 -1.74 -2.50 -14.97
C GLY A 228 -2.12 -1.80 -13.67
N LEU A 229 -1.64 -0.58 -13.39
CA LEU A 229 -1.97 0.17 -12.19
C LEU A 229 -2.88 1.36 -12.49
N ARG A 230 -3.67 1.77 -11.50
CA ARG A 230 -4.62 2.87 -11.57
C ARG A 230 -3.90 4.21 -11.74
N GLU A 231 -4.19 4.91 -12.85
CA GLU A 231 -3.42 6.09 -13.29
C GLU A 231 -3.53 7.27 -12.32
N ASP A 232 -4.72 7.58 -11.82
CA ASP A 232 -4.93 8.71 -10.91
C ASP A 232 -4.23 8.51 -9.56
N LEU A 233 -4.24 7.29 -9.01
CA LEU A 233 -3.53 6.96 -7.79
C LEU A 233 -2.00 7.00 -7.99
N ALA A 234 -1.48 6.42 -9.07
CA ALA A 234 -0.06 6.50 -9.39
C ALA A 234 0.40 7.95 -9.62
N MET A 235 -0.43 8.79 -10.24
CA MET A 235 -0.15 10.22 -10.39
C MET A 235 -0.17 10.96 -9.05
N ALA A 236 -1.06 10.61 -8.12
CA ALA A 236 -1.05 11.16 -6.77
C ALA A 236 0.25 10.80 -6.03
N LEU A 237 0.75 9.56 -6.17
CA LEU A 237 2.07 9.18 -5.63
C LEU A 237 3.19 10.03 -6.25
N LYS A 238 3.21 10.19 -7.56
CA LYS A 238 4.24 10.99 -8.26
C LYS A 238 4.28 12.45 -7.78
N GLN A 239 3.13 13.02 -7.45
CA GLN A 239 3.04 14.42 -7.00
C GLN A 239 3.57 14.65 -5.58
N THR A 240 3.81 13.61 -4.79
CA THR A 240 4.47 13.72 -3.48
C THR A 240 5.95 14.09 -3.60
N HIS A 241 6.55 13.88 -4.76
CA HIS A 241 8.00 13.99 -5.00
C HIS A 241 8.84 13.04 -4.14
N ALA A 242 8.25 11.97 -3.64
CA ALA A 242 8.93 10.90 -2.93
C ALA A 242 10.01 10.24 -3.78
N ARG A 243 10.99 9.60 -3.14
CA ARG A 243 12.15 9.01 -3.77
C ARG A 243 12.27 7.51 -3.58
N PHE A 244 11.48 6.93 -2.71
CA PHE A 244 11.40 5.47 -2.51
C PHE A 244 9.99 5.06 -2.11
N ILE A 245 9.70 3.77 -2.26
CA ILE A 245 8.49 3.12 -1.74
C ILE A 245 8.91 1.94 -0.88
N ARG A 246 8.47 1.91 0.39
CA ARG A 246 8.53 0.79 1.32
C ARG A 246 7.31 -0.09 1.11
N PHE A 247 7.51 -1.35 0.75
CA PHE A 247 6.45 -2.32 0.42
C PHE A 247 6.87 -3.77 0.77
N PRO A 248 5.95 -4.74 0.85
CA PRO A 248 4.51 -4.69 0.64
C PRO A 248 3.75 -4.23 1.89
N GLY A 249 4.38 -3.74 2.89
CA GLY A 249 3.77 -3.23 4.10
C GLY A 249 4.67 -3.28 5.29
N GLY A 250 4.06 -3.10 6.34
CA GLY A 250 4.11 -3.20 7.75
C GLY A 250 3.57 -4.55 8.25
N CYS A 251 2.53 -4.47 9.09
CA CYS A 251 1.97 -5.65 9.77
C CYS A 251 1.48 -6.76 8.83
N VAL A 252 1.06 -6.47 7.59
CA VAL A 252 0.66 -7.53 6.62
C VAL A 252 1.83 -8.44 6.23
N VAL A 253 3.08 -7.96 6.30
CA VAL A 253 4.26 -8.78 6.04
C VAL A 253 4.37 -9.89 7.07
N GLU A 254 4.09 -9.56 8.32
CA GLU A 254 4.16 -10.46 9.46
C GLU A 254 2.93 -11.37 9.56
N GLY A 255 1.74 -10.80 9.28
CA GLY A 255 0.48 -11.48 9.49
C GLY A 255 0.21 -11.75 10.97
N ILE A 256 -0.84 -12.54 11.24
CA ILE A 256 -1.21 -13.03 12.56
C ILE A 256 -0.52 -14.37 12.84
N ASN A 257 -0.35 -15.14 11.79
CA ASN A 257 0.29 -16.46 11.78
C ASN A 257 1.01 -16.67 10.44
N GLU A 258 1.69 -17.79 10.29
CA GLU A 258 2.45 -18.13 9.08
C GLU A 258 1.58 -18.29 7.83
N GLN A 259 0.31 -18.63 7.98
CA GLN A 259 -0.61 -18.87 6.86
C GLN A 259 -1.03 -17.58 6.18
N ASN A 260 -1.18 -16.49 6.96
CA ASN A 260 -1.65 -15.21 6.47
C ASN A 260 -0.58 -14.11 6.41
N SER A 261 0.67 -14.44 6.67
CA SER A 261 1.81 -13.56 6.40
C SER A 261 2.13 -13.51 4.90
N MET A 262 2.70 -12.38 4.45
CA MET A 262 3.08 -12.23 3.05
C MET A 262 4.28 -13.10 2.71
N ARG A 263 4.22 -13.76 1.56
CA ARG A 263 5.32 -14.52 0.98
C ARG A 263 5.54 -14.10 -0.47
N PHE A 264 6.77 -13.79 -0.83
CA PHE A 264 7.17 -13.42 -2.19
C PHE A 264 6.64 -14.42 -3.23
N SER A 265 6.84 -15.72 -3.02
CA SER A 265 6.45 -16.78 -3.95
C SER A 265 4.94 -16.82 -4.26
N ARG A 266 4.10 -16.29 -3.35
CA ARG A 266 2.65 -16.20 -3.54
C ARG A 266 2.20 -15.00 -4.37
N THR A 267 3.13 -14.09 -4.72
CA THR A 267 2.81 -12.80 -5.33
C THR A 267 3.37 -12.63 -6.74
N ILE A 268 3.98 -13.67 -7.30
CA ILE A 268 4.54 -13.69 -8.66
C ILE A 268 3.82 -14.70 -9.55
N GLY A 269 4.02 -14.59 -10.87
CA GLY A 269 3.34 -15.43 -11.87
C GLY A 269 1.95 -14.92 -12.24
N PRO A 270 1.17 -15.70 -13.00
CA PRO A 270 -0.18 -15.34 -13.42
C PRO A 270 -1.12 -15.13 -12.22
N VAL A 271 -1.92 -14.07 -12.22
CA VAL A 271 -2.77 -13.71 -11.07
C VAL A 271 -3.79 -14.81 -10.67
N TRP A 272 -4.27 -15.60 -11.61
CA TRP A 272 -5.16 -16.74 -11.34
C TRP A 272 -4.48 -17.94 -10.68
N GLU A 273 -3.14 -17.93 -10.62
CA GLU A 273 -2.33 -18.95 -9.94
C GLU A 273 -1.82 -18.44 -8.58
N ARG A 274 -1.89 -17.14 -8.30
CA ARG A 274 -1.49 -16.57 -7.03
C ARG A 274 -2.51 -16.91 -5.95
N PRO A 275 -2.17 -17.61 -4.85
CA PRO A 275 -3.13 -17.90 -3.79
C PRO A 275 -3.64 -16.61 -3.14
N SER A 276 -4.92 -16.57 -2.79
CA SER A 276 -5.43 -15.47 -1.97
C SER A 276 -4.95 -15.61 -0.53
N VAL A 277 -4.86 -14.49 0.16
CA VAL A 277 -4.49 -14.43 1.58
C VAL A 277 -5.51 -13.61 2.36
N GLN A 278 -5.97 -14.13 3.50
CA GLN A 278 -6.78 -13.34 4.43
C GLN A 278 -5.86 -12.38 5.16
N LEU A 279 -5.99 -11.09 4.87
CA LEU A 279 -5.22 -10.07 5.55
C LEU A 279 -5.73 -9.86 6.98
N MET A 280 -4.84 -9.40 7.83
CA MET A 280 -5.17 -8.99 9.18
C MET A 280 -6.12 -7.78 9.25
N TRP A 281 -6.32 -7.09 8.15
CA TRP A 281 -7.24 -5.97 7.98
C TRP A 281 -8.65 -6.38 7.53
N HIS A 282 -9.05 -7.63 7.83
CA HIS A 282 -10.40 -8.16 7.74
C HIS A 282 -10.96 -8.42 6.33
N TYR A 283 -10.12 -8.45 5.32
CA TYR A 283 -10.51 -8.84 3.96
C TYR A 283 -9.48 -9.75 3.31
N ARG A 284 -9.88 -10.36 2.22
CA ARG A 284 -9.02 -11.25 1.46
C ARG A 284 -8.42 -10.53 0.27
N ALA A 285 -7.08 -10.51 0.19
CA ALA A 285 -6.34 -10.05 -0.98
C ALA A 285 -6.14 -11.20 -1.97
N THR A 286 -6.23 -10.90 -3.27
CA THR A 286 -5.97 -11.88 -4.33
C THR A 286 -4.54 -11.85 -4.84
N ASN A 287 -3.68 -11.04 -4.23
CA ASN A 287 -2.29 -10.80 -4.65
C ASN A 287 -2.17 -10.29 -6.10
N GLY A 288 -3.17 -9.55 -6.57
CA GLY A 288 -3.12 -8.87 -7.86
C GLY A 288 -1.99 -7.85 -7.94
N LEU A 289 -1.83 -7.05 -6.88
CA LEU A 289 -0.64 -6.22 -6.66
C LEU A 289 0.42 -7.07 -5.96
N GLY A 290 1.35 -7.62 -6.71
CA GLY A 290 2.41 -8.48 -6.21
C GLY A 290 3.79 -7.84 -6.29
N PHE A 291 4.84 -8.62 -5.99
CA PHE A 291 6.21 -8.13 -5.93
C PHE A 291 6.68 -7.52 -7.27
N HIS A 292 6.29 -8.13 -8.40
CA HIS A 292 6.61 -7.59 -9.72
C HIS A 292 5.98 -6.21 -9.94
N GLU A 293 4.70 -6.08 -9.61
CA GLU A 293 3.92 -4.86 -9.77
C GLU A 293 4.44 -3.72 -8.89
N TYR A 294 4.92 -4.01 -7.67
CA TYR A 294 5.58 -3.02 -6.81
C TYR A 294 6.91 -2.53 -7.40
N LEU A 295 7.76 -3.44 -7.88
CA LEU A 295 9.03 -3.07 -8.51
C LEU A 295 8.80 -2.25 -9.78
N GLN A 296 7.81 -2.63 -10.60
CA GLN A 296 7.44 -1.88 -11.80
C GLN A 296 6.90 -0.49 -11.45
N LEU A 297 6.10 -0.37 -10.39
CA LEU A 297 5.63 0.92 -9.89
C LEU A 297 6.79 1.83 -9.47
N CYS A 298 7.76 1.30 -8.72
CA CYS A 298 8.93 2.05 -8.32
C CYS A 298 9.69 2.59 -9.54
N GLU A 299 9.92 1.75 -10.54
CA GLU A 299 10.57 2.17 -11.78
C GLU A 299 9.76 3.22 -12.54
N ASP A 300 8.45 3.02 -12.66
CA ASP A 300 7.54 3.94 -13.36
C ASP A 300 7.48 5.32 -12.72
N LEU A 301 7.62 5.38 -11.40
CA LEU A 301 7.66 6.62 -10.63
C LEU A 301 9.07 7.19 -10.45
N GLU A 302 10.11 6.50 -10.93
CA GLU A 302 11.52 6.87 -10.73
C GLU A 302 11.91 6.93 -9.25
N MET A 303 11.42 5.96 -8.47
CA MET A 303 11.67 5.79 -7.04
C MET A 303 12.50 4.54 -6.78
N GLU A 304 13.31 4.56 -5.70
CA GLU A 304 14.00 3.38 -5.22
C GLU A 304 13.01 2.40 -4.58
N ALA A 305 13.24 1.11 -4.74
CA ALA A 305 12.46 0.07 -4.09
C ALA A 305 13.06 -0.27 -2.72
N MET A 306 12.18 -0.35 -1.70
CA MET A 306 12.48 -0.85 -0.37
C MET A 306 11.56 -2.02 -0.06
N TYR A 307 12.13 -3.22 -0.04
CA TYR A 307 11.39 -4.44 0.24
C TYR A 307 11.44 -4.78 1.71
N VAL A 308 10.30 -5.02 2.33
CA VAL A 308 10.18 -5.52 3.70
C VAL A 308 10.00 -7.03 3.64
N CYS A 309 10.93 -7.79 4.22
CA CYS A 309 10.83 -9.23 4.30
C CYS A 309 10.45 -9.70 5.71
N ASN A 310 9.57 -10.70 5.81
CA ASN A 310 9.29 -11.36 7.08
C ASN A 310 10.57 -12.10 7.57
N CYS A 311 10.92 -11.89 8.81
CA CYS A 311 12.08 -12.55 9.45
C CYS A 311 11.72 -13.85 10.20
N GLY A 312 10.56 -14.42 9.90
CA GLY A 312 10.05 -15.63 10.58
C GLY A 312 9.26 -15.30 11.86
N MET A 313 8.62 -14.13 11.90
CA MET A 313 7.81 -13.68 13.04
C MET A 313 6.42 -13.23 12.59
N SER A 314 5.42 -13.45 13.43
CA SER A 314 4.13 -12.80 13.32
C SER A 314 4.14 -11.45 14.04
N CYS A 315 3.14 -10.60 13.78
CA CYS A 315 3.08 -9.24 14.30
C CYS A 315 3.08 -9.18 15.82
N GLN A 316 4.19 -8.73 16.42
CA GLN A 316 4.35 -8.66 17.87
C GLN A 316 3.45 -7.63 18.53
N ALA A 317 3.16 -6.51 17.85
CA ALA A 317 2.20 -5.52 18.33
C ALA A 317 0.80 -6.12 18.56
N ARG A 318 0.57 -7.31 18.04
CA ARG A 318 -0.67 -8.07 18.14
C ARG A 318 -0.48 -9.44 18.82
N HIS A 319 0.42 -9.49 19.78
CA HIS A 319 0.76 -10.68 20.58
C HIS A 319 1.31 -11.86 19.77
N GLY A 320 1.87 -11.57 18.61
CA GLY A 320 2.56 -12.58 17.81
C GLY A 320 3.88 -13.05 18.41
N SER A 321 4.40 -14.10 17.83
CA SER A 321 5.66 -14.75 18.24
C SER A 321 6.45 -15.20 17.01
N GLY A 322 7.65 -15.70 17.27
CA GLY A 322 8.46 -16.31 16.22
C GLY A 322 7.89 -17.63 15.73
N PHE A 323 8.09 -17.90 14.46
CA PHE A 323 7.79 -19.19 13.84
C PHE A 323 8.88 -20.20 14.15
N SER A 324 8.64 -21.47 13.83
CA SER A 324 9.66 -22.51 13.97
C SER A 324 10.91 -22.20 13.12
N ASP A 325 12.03 -22.87 13.45
CA ASP A 325 13.27 -22.68 12.70
C ASP A 325 13.14 -23.07 11.22
N ASP A 326 12.38 -24.13 10.92
CA ASP A 326 12.14 -24.57 9.53
C ASP A 326 11.39 -23.51 8.75
N ILE A 327 10.31 -22.97 9.31
CA ILE A 327 9.52 -21.88 8.71
C ILE A 327 10.37 -20.61 8.57
N THR A 328 11.18 -20.28 9.58
CA THR A 328 12.13 -19.15 9.52
C THR A 328 13.12 -19.32 8.37
N GLN A 329 13.62 -20.55 8.15
CA GLN A 329 14.51 -20.85 7.03
C GLN A 329 13.79 -20.70 5.67
N GLU A 330 12.52 -21.06 5.57
CA GLU A 330 11.72 -20.81 4.37
C GLU A 330 11.64 -19.31 4.07
N TYR A 331 11.36 -18.45 5.06
CA TYR A 331 11.32 -16.99 4.87
C TYR A 331 12.66 -16.40 4.44
N LEU A 332 13.78 -16.95 4.97
CA LEU A 332 15.10 -16.54 4.53
C LEU A 332 15.33 -16.90 3.05
N GLN A 333 14.89 -18.08 2.61
CA GLN A 333 14.95 -18.45 1.18
C GLN A 333 14.02 -17.57 0.33
N GLU A 334 12.82 -17.28 0.80
CA GLU A 334 11.91 -16.32 0.14
C GLU A 334 12.56 -14.96 -0.08
N ALA A 335 13.27 -14.44 0.92
CA ALA A 335 14.00 -13.17 0.80
C ALA A 335 15.14 -13.24 -0.23
N LEU A 336 15.91 -14.33 -0.26
CA LEU A 336 16.94 -14.57 -1.28
C LEU A 336 16.33 -14.66 -2.69
N HIS A 337 15.23 -15.39 -2.84
CA HIS A 337 14.52 -15.52 -4.11
C HIS A 337 13.93 -14.19 -4.59
N ALA A 338 13.41 -13.36 -3.68
CA ALA A 338 12.95 -12.02 -3.99
C ALA A 338 14.09 -11.13 -4.50
N LEU A 339 15.25 -11.19 -3.86
CA LEU A 339 16.44 -10.46 -4.30
C LEU A 339 16.95 -10.97 -5.66
N GLU A 340 16.97 -12.29 -5.88
CA GLU A 340 17.33 -12.86 -7.19
C GLU A 340 16.33 -12.46 -8.28
N TYR A 341 15.02 -12.46 -7.95
CA TYR A 341 14.00 -11.99 -8.88
C TYR A 341 14.21 -10.52 -9.27
N ALA A 342 14.51 -9.67 -8.31
CA ALA A 342 14.72 -8.26 -8.56
C ALA A 342 16.05 -7.98 -9.28
N LEU A 343 17.16 -8.55 -8.82
CA LEU A 343 18.52 -8.16 -9.15
C LEU A 343 19.27 -9.17 -10.03
N GLY A 344 18.81 -10.43 -10.09
CA GLY A 344 19.46 -11.49 -10.85
C GLY A 344 19.30 -11.31 -12.37
N SER A 345 20.23 -11.89 -13.15
CA SER A 345 20.12 -11.94 -14.60
C SER A 345 18.98 -12.87 -15.05
N GLU A 346 18.55 -12.78 -16.31
CA GLU A 346 17.53 -13.68 -16.87
C GLU A 346 17.98 -15.16 -16.96
N GLU A 347 19.26 -15.44 -16.71
CA GLU A 347 19.81 -16.78 -16.68
C GLU A 347 19.59 -17.49 -15.34
N THR A 348 19.38 -16.73 -14.25
CA THR A 348 19.09 -17.28 -12.94
C THR A 348 17.63 -17.77 -12.87
N GLU A 349 17.30 -18.60 -11.87
CA GLU A 349 15.97 -19.18 -11.75
C GLU A 349 14.89 -18.09 -11.62
N PHE A 350 15.02 -17.20 -10.65
CA PHE A 350 14.02 -16.15 -10.38
C PHE A 350 14.15 -14.96 -11.33
N GLY A 351 15.32 -14.67 -11.88
CA GLY A 351 15.49 -13.71 -12.98
C GLY A 351 14.75 -14.15 -14.25
N ARG A 352 14.71 -15.45 -14.53
CA ARG A 352 13.91 -16.02 -15.63
C ARG A 352 12.41 -15.87 -15.38
N LEU A 353 11.95 -16.09 -14.15
CA LEU A 353 10.54 -15.85 -13.79
C LEU A 353 10.16 -14.37 -13.99
N ARG A 354 11.05 -13.44 -13.64
CA ARG A 354 10.86 -12.02 -13.94
C ARG A 354 10.73 -11.77 -15.45
N ALA A 355 11.60 -12.39 -16.25
CA ALA A 355 11.56 -12.27 -17.71
C ALA A 355 10.25 -12.82 -18.30
N LEU A 356 9.72 -13.93 -17.77
CA LEU A 356 8.40 -14.47 -18.13
C LEU A 356 7.26 -13.53 -17.78
N ASN A 357 7.40 -12.73 -16.72
CA ASN A 357 6.47 -11.67 -16.35
C ASN A 357 6.65 -10.37 -17.17
N GLY A 358 7.44 -10.42 -18.24
CA GLY A 358 7.57 -9.33 -19.22
C GLY A 358 8.78 -8.41 -19.01
N ARG A 359 9.62 -8.64 -17.97
CA ARG A 359 10.79 -7.81 -17.69
C ARG A 359 12.08 -8.63 -17.68
N LYS A 360 12.91 -8.48 -18.74
CA LYS A 360 14.21 -9.16 -18.85
C LYS A 360 15.28 -8.54 -17.95
N GLU A 361 15.40 -7.22 -18.01
CA GLU A 361 16.42 -6.49 -17.25
C GLU A 361 16.11 -6.50 -15.74
N PRO A 362 17.14 -6.57 -14.88
CA PRO A 362 16.98 -6.41 -13.44
C PRO A 362 16.29 -5.09 -13.07
N PHE A 363 15.51 -5.13 -12.01
CA PHE A 363 14.98 -3.93 -11.38
C PHE A 363 16.03 -3.27 -10.48
N LYS A 364 15.74 -2.04 -10.06
CA LYS A 364 16.50 -1.37 -9.01
C LYS A 364 15.85 -1.67 -7.65
N LEU A 365 16.54 -2.43 -6.82
CA LEU A 365 16.17 -2.65 -5.42
C LEU A 365 17.35 -2.25 -4.56
N LYS A 366 17.18 -1.21 -3.75
CA LYS A 366 18.25 -0.60 -2.99
C LYS A 366 18.23 -0.97 -1.52
N TYR A 367 17.04 -1.13 -0.95
CA TYR A 367 16.83 -1.34 0.47
C TYR A 367 16.06 -2.63 0.73
N VAL A 368 16.47 -3.34 1.78
CA VAL A 368 15.71 -4.45 2.36
C VAL A 368 15.58 -4.22 3.86
N GLU A 369 14.36 -4.19 4.33
CA GLU A 369 14.06 -4.16 5.75
C GLU A 369 13.78 -5.58 6.24
N ILE A 370 14.42 -5.97 7.36
CA ILE A 370 14.33 -7.32 7.94
C ILE A 370 13.35 -7.30 9.11
N GLY A 371 12.15 -7.81 8.88
CA GLY A 371 11.03 -7.77 9.82
C GLY A 371 10.23 -6.47 9.73
N ASN A 372 9.24 -6.30 10.60
CA ASN A 372 8.45 -5.10 10.80
C ASN A 372 7.99 -5.04 12.25
N GLU A 373 8.21 -3.92 12.94
CA GLU A 373 7.79 -3.73 14.35
C GLU A 373 8.11 -4.92 15.28
N ASN A 374 9.20 -5.60 15.02
CA ASN A 374 9.68 -6.70 15.86
C ASN A 374 10.72 -6.21 16.86
N TRP A 375 10.74 -6.83 18.03
CA TRP A 375 11.66 -6.48 19.13
C TRP A 375 12.04 -7.70 19.97
N GLY A 376 13.00 -7.48 20.86
CA GLY A 376 13.44 -8.48 21.83
C GLY A 376 14.49 -9.44 21.29
N GLU A 377 14.94 -10.36 22.15
CA GLU A 377 16.04 -11.27 21.85
C GLU A 377 15.76 -12.19 20.67
N GLU A 378 14.52 -12.62 20.53
CA GLU A 378 14.09 -13.47 19.43
C GLU A 378 14.25 -12.77 18.08
N TYR A 379 13.87 -11.50 17.99
CA TYR A 379 14.10 -10.69 16.80
C TYR A 379 15.58 -10.51 16.51
N PHE A 380 16.40 -10.20 17.51
CA PHE A 380 17.84 -9.97 17.31
C PHE A 380 18.56 -11.19 16.73
N GLN A 381 18.23 -12.40 17.20
CA GLN A 381 18.80 -13.65 16.67
C GLN A 381 18.38 -13.88 15.19
N ARG A 382 17.12 -13.60 14.86
CA ARG A 382 16.61 -13.71 13.50
C ARG A 382 17.21 -12.66 12.57
N TYR A 383 17.29 -11.41 13.03
CA TYR A 383 17.94 -10.34 12.30
C TYR A 383 19.40 -10.67 11.97
N GLU A 384 20.19 -11.11 12.95
CA GLU A 384 21.58 -11.50 12.73
C GLU A 384 21.71 -12.57 11.65
N ARG A 385 20.87 -13.61 11.73
CA ARG A 385 20.84 -14.70 10.74
C ARG A 385 20.52 -14.19 9.34
N PHE A 386 19.46 -13.39 9.20
CA PHE A 386 19.05 -12.84 7.92
C PHE A 386 20.09 -11.88 7.37
N TYR A 387 20.52 -10.91 8.17
CA TYR A 387 21.53 -9.93 7.77
C TYR A 387 22.79 -10.58 7.23
N LYS A 388 23.33 -11.56 7.96
CA LYS A 388 24.55 -12.26 7.55
C LYS A 388 24.40 -12.91 6.18
N VAL A 389 23.34 -13.68 5.97
CA VAL A 389 23.13 -14.42 4.72
C VAL A 389 22.81 -13.50 3.55
N LEU A 390 21.92 -12.51 3.77
CA LEU A 390 21.51 -11.60 2.73
C LEU A 390 22.64 -10.64 2.34
N LYS A 391 23.43 -10.14 3.31
CA LYS A 391 24.58 -9.26 3.07
C LYS A 391 25.72 -9.96 2.36
N GLU A 392 25.95 -11.24 2.63
CA GLU A 392 26.92 -12.06 1.91
C GLU A 392 26.50 -12.24 0.44
N ALA A 393 25.22 -12.54 0.18
CA ALA A 393 24.69 -12.77 -1.16
C ALA A 393 24.55 -11.48 -2.00
N TYR A 394 24.11 -10.38 -1.37
CA TYR A 394 23.83 -9.10 -2.03
C TYR A 394 24.47 -7.93 -1.25
N PRO A 395 25.80 -7.79 -1.25
CA PRO A 395 26.52 -6.78 -0.45
C PRO A 395 26.18 -5.32 -0.83
N GLN A 396 25.67 -5.09 -2.04
CA GLN A 396 25.30 -3.76 -2.54
C GLN A 396 23.97 -3.26 -1.97
N VAL A 397 23.14 -4.13 -1.41
CA VAL A 397 21.86 -3.78 -0.81
C VAL A 397 22.10 -3.22 0.60
N ILE A 398 21.35 -2.21 0.97
CA ILE A 398 21.33 -1.61 2.30
C ILE A 398 20.24 -2.34 3.12
N TYR A 399 20.65 -2.85 4.29
CA TYR A 399 19.74 -3.57 5.17
C TYR A 399 19.30 -2.71 6.35
N ILE A 400 18.00 -2.72 6.61
CA ILE A 400 17.34 -1.94 7.64
C ILE A 400 16.88 -2.91 8.74
N SER A 401 17.20 -2.57 9.98
CA SER A 401 16.70 -3.23 11.17
C SER A 401 15.50 -2.47 11.71
N ASN A 402 14.43 -3.14 12.09
CA ASN A 402 13.29 -2.48 12.73
C ASN A 402 13.47 -2.30 14.26
N ALA A 403 14.70 -2.38 14.74
CA ALA A 403 15.10 -2.07 16.10
C ALA A 403 16.57 -1.61 16.12
N HIS A 404 16.98 -0.97 17.22
CA HIS A 404 18.37 -0.57 17.45
C HIS A 404 19.26 -1.78 17.82
N THR A 405 19.68 -2.55 16.81
CA THR A 405 20.45 -3.79 16.99
C THR A 405 21.90 -3.52 17.34
N GLU A 406 22.45 -2.32 17.09
CA GLU A 406 23.78 -1.90 17.53
C GLU A 406 23.95 -1.95 19.06
N ARG A 407 22.86 -1.82 19.81
CA ARG A 407 22.85 -1.97 21.29
C ARG A 407 23.13 -3.40 21.76
N ARG A 408 23.15 -4.34 20.83
CA ARG A 408 23.49 -5.76 21.01
C ARG A 408 24.78 -6.14 20.28
N ASP A 409 25.58 -5.14 19.87
CA ASP A 409 26.80 -5.33 19.08
C ASP A 409 26.56 -6.04 17.73
N LEU A 410 25.34 -5.92 17.17
CA LEU A 410 24.99 -6.43 15.86
C LEU A 410 25.19 -5.36 14.78
N PRO A 411 25.56 -5.73 13.56
CA PRO A 411 25.68 -4.80 12.46
C PRO A 411 24.34 -4.11 12.17
N THR A 412 24.33 -2.77 12.18
CA THR A 412 23.14 -1.96 11.91
C THR A 412 23.50 -0.85 10.93
N GLU A 413 23.08 -0.97 9.67
CA GLU A 413 23.30 0.09 8.69
C GLU A 413 22.26 1.21 8.89
N TYR A 414 20.99 0.82 9.03
CA TYR A 414 19.86 1.69 9.33
C TYR A 414 19.00 1.06 10.44
N ALA A 415 18.50 1.90 11.35
CA ALA A 415 17.49 1.52 12.32
C ALA A 415 16.18 2.20 11.97
N ASP A 416 15.09 1.43 11.94
CA ASP A 416 13.74 1.95 11.72
C ASP A 416 13.11 2.38 13.04
N GLU A 417 12.41 3.51 13.00
CA GLU A 417 11.68 4.08 14.13
C GLU A 417 10.28 4.51 13.68
N HIS A 418 9.26 4.20 14.49
CA HIS A 418 7.86 4.53 14.23
C HIS A 418 7.30 5.47 15.28
N TYR A 419 6.52 6.49 14.84
CA TYR A 419 5.92 7.48 15.72
C TYR A 419 4.48 7.77 15.34
N TYR A 420 3.57 7.30 16.19
CA TYR A 420 2.13 7.57 16.11
C TYR A 420 1.68 8.19 17.41
N ASP A 421 1.29 9.47 17.39
CA ASP A 421 0.93 10.18 18.61
C ASP A 421 0.00 11.38 18.31
N ALA A 422 -0.34 12.14 19.36
CA ALA A 422 -1.10 13.38 19.27
C ALA A 422 -0.27 14.52 18.64
N PRO A 423 -0.91 15.61 18.14
CA PRO A 423 -0.21 16.74 17.54
C PRO A 423 0.88 17.35 18.43
N GLU A 424 0.65 17.36 19.75
CA GLU A 424 1.57 17.91 20.75
C GLU A 424 2.93 17.19 20.71
N PHE A 425 2.93 15.87 20.57
CA PHE A 425 4.18 15.11 20.46
C PHE A 425 5.03 15.62 19.30
N PHE A 426 4.45 15.75 18.10
CA PHE A 426 5.16 16.20 16.90
C PHE A 426 5.63 17.65 17.01
N LEU A 427 4.86 18.50 17.69
CA LEU A 427 5.23 19.89 17.93
C LEU A 427 6.39 20.03 18.94
N GLU A 428 6.43 19.17 19.96
CA GLU A 428 7.40 19.25 21.05
C GLU A 428 8.72 18.54 20.77
N ASN A 429 8.71 17.54 19.85
CA ASN A 429 9.88 16.70 19.54
C ASN A 429 10.56 17.03 18.20
N GLY A 430 10.44 18.28 17.73
CA GLY A 430 11.13 18.71 16.50
C GLY A 430 12.67 18.66 16.58
N ASP A 431 13.24 18.59 17.77
CA ASP A 431 14.69 18.54 18.03
C ASP A 431 15.18 17.18 18.57
N MET A 432 14.32 16.15 18.58
CA MET A 432 14.65 14.86 19.19
C MET A 432 15.91 14.20 18.61
N PHE A 433 16.13 14.37 17.32
CA PHE A 433 17.29 13.80 16.62
C PHE A 433 18.59 14.60 16.81
N ASP A 434 18.55 15.79 17.43
CA ASP A 434 19.74 16.61 17.65
C ASP A 434 20.78 15.90 18.55
N SER A 435 20.30 15.05 19.48
CA SER A 435 21.13 14.31 20.43
C SER A 435 21.64 12.95 19.92
N TYR A 436 21.22 12.50 18.74
CA TYR A 436 21.62 11.19 18.20
C TYR A 436 23.11 11.14 17.86
N ASP A 437 23.74 9.98 18.13
CA ASP A 437 25.14 9.74 17.77
C ASP A 437 25.30 9.73 16.23
N ARG A 438 26.05 10.71 15.71
CA ARG A 438 26.31 10.85 14.28
C ARG A 438 27.17 9.71 13.69
N ASN A 439 27.85 8.96 14.56
CA ASN A 439 28.63 7.76 14.19
C ASN A 439 27.81 6.46 14.32
N GLY A 440 26.61 6.55 14.89
CA GLY A 440 25.69 5.42 14.99
C GLY A 440 25.03 5.04 13.65
N PRO A 441 24.10 4.06 13.67
CA PRO A 441 23.33 3.70 12.48
C PRO A 441 22.56 4.90 11.94
N LYS A 442 22.30 4.90 10.65
CA LYS A 442 21.39 5.88 10.07
C LYS A 442 19.96 5.57 10.49
N ILE A 443 19.13 6.59 10.60
CA ILE A 443 17.73 6.44 10.99
C ILE A 443 16.85 6.46 9.76
N PHE A 444 15.96 5.50 9.71
CA PHE A 444 14.77 5.47 8.89
C PHE A 444 13.56 5.76 9.78
N LEU A 445 12.87 6.85 9.55
CA LEU A 445 11.58 7.14 10.15
C LEU A 445 10.51 6.44 9.28
N GLY A 446 10.33 5.14 9.50
CA GLY A 446 9.63 4.25 8.58
C GLY A 446 8.13 4.39 8.60
N GLU A 447 7.58 4.80 9.74
CA GLU A 447 6.17 5.12 9.88
C GLU A 447 5.98 6.30 10.82
N TYR A 448 5.24 7.30 10.37
CA TYR A 448 4.79 8.37 11.25
C TYR A 448 3.47 8.96 10.78
N ALA A 449 2.62 9.30 11.71
CA ALA A 449 1.42 10.10 11.50
C ALA A 449 0.89 10.64 12.83
N VAL A 450 0.23 11.79 12.80
CA VAL A 450 -0.64 12.20 13.90
C VAL A 450 -1.89 11.34 13.88
N ASN A 451 -2.01 10.38 14.83
CA ASN A 451 -3.14 9.48 14.96
C ASN A 451 -3.90 9.60 16.27
N GLY A 452 -3.42 10.47 17.18
CA GLY A 452 -4.06 10.81 18.45
C GLY A 452 -4.84 12.12 18.39
N GLY A 453 -5.68 12.35 19.39
CA GLY A 453 -6.46 13.59 19.51
C GLY A 453 -7.82 13.53 18.79
N ASN A 454 -8.51 14.68 18.75
CA ASN A 454 -9.90 14.79 18.28
C ASN A 454 -10.03 15.16 16.78
N THR A 455 -8.92 15.42 16.08
CA THR A 455 -8.91 16.06 14.76
C THR A 455 -7.99 15.34 13.77
N ILE A 456 -8.12 14.01 13.65
CA ILE A 456 -7.32 13.19 12.72
C ILE A 456 -7.47 13.73 11.28
N ALA A 457 -6.35 13.71 10.52
CA ALA A 457 -6.27 14.16 9.12
C ALA A 457 -6.64 15.64 8.89
N SER A 458 -6.48 16.47 9.91
CA SER A 458 -6.78 17.91 9.86
C SER A 458 -5.55 18.75 9.43
N MET A 459 -5.78 20.06 9.24
CA MET A 459 -4.69 21.02 9.02
C MET A 459 -3.77 21.13 10.25
N GLU A 460 -4.30 20.95 11.46
CA GLU A 460 -3.51 20.94 12.70
C GLU A 460 -2.52 19.79 12.71
N CYS A 461 -2.97 18.58 12.34
CA CYS A 461 -2.11 17.41 12.20
C CYS A 461 -1.00 17.66 11.18
N ALA A 462 -1.36 18.17 10.00
CA ALA A 462 -0.40 18.47 8.94
C ALA A 462 0.65 19.50 9.34
N LEU A 463 0.28 20.51 10.13
CA LEU A 463 1.21 21.52 10.66
C LEU A 463 2.14 20.93 11.72
N ALA A 464 1.61 20.07 12.61
CA ALA A 464 2.41 19.40 13.62
C ALA A 464 3.46 18.47 12.98
N GLU A 465 3.04 17.65 12.02
CA GLU A 465 3.92 16.78 11.23
C GLU A 465 4.94 17.58 10.44
N ALA A 466 4.55 18.67 9.79
CA ALA A 466 5.48 19.53 9.05
C ALA A 466 6.56 20.12 9.97
N VAL A 467 6.19 20.52 11.17
CA VAL A 467 7.13 21.01 12.18
C VAL A 467 8.14 19.94 12.59
N PHE A 468 7.68 18.73 12.83
CA PHE A 468 8.54 17.58 13.13
C PHE A 468 9.49 17.27 11.96
N LEU A 469 8.97 17.27 10.75
CA LEU A 469 9.77 17.04 9.54
C LEU A 469 10.84 18.11 9.30
N LEU A 470 10.61 19.36 9.71
CA LEU A 470 11.67 20.38 9.68
C LEU A 470 12.82 20.03 10.63
N GLY A 471 12.53 19.45 11.78
CA GLY A 471 13.54 18.91 12.68
C GLY A 471 14.30 17.72 12.06
N VAL A 472 13.58 16.83 11.39
CA VAL A 472 14.18 15.75 10.60
C VAL A 472 15.09 16.32 9.53
N GLU A 473 14.67 17.34 8.76
CA GLU A 473 15.49 17.97 7.74
C GLU A 473 16.76 18.61 8.30
N ASN A 474 16.74 19.13 9.53
CA ASN A 474 17.92 19.62 10.25
C ASN A 474 18.92 18.52 10.64
N ASN A 475 18.48 17.28 10.63
CA ASN A 475 19.21 16.09 11.06
C ASN A 475 19.42 15.07 9.93
N GLN A 476 19.40 15.50 8.66
CA GLN A 476 19.54 14.59 7.51
C GLN A 476 20.94 13.93 7.39
N ASP A 477 21.89 14.32 8.20
CA ASP A 477 23.17 13.63 8.36
C ASP A 477 23.01 12.30 9.10
N ILE A 478 21.99 12.16 9.93
CA ILE A 478 21.63 10.91 10.65
C ILE A 478 20.29 10.35 10.18
N VAL A 479 19.21 11.14 10.08
CA VAL A 479 17.91 10.67 9.56
C VAL A 479 17.94 10.76 8.04
N ARG A 480 17.99 9.62 7.39
CA ARG A 480 18.23 9.54 5.94
C ARG A 480 16.96 9.27 5.13
N LEU A 481 15.96 8.66 5.73
CA LEU A 481 14.73 8.21 5.10
C LEU A 481 13.53 8.50 6.01
N THR A 482 12.39 8.87 5.42
CA THR A 482 11.11 9.04 6.12
C THR A 482 9.96 8.57 5.25
N ALA A 483 8.95 7.93 5.84
CA ALA A 483 7.73 7.54 5.13
C ALA A 483 6.49 7.79 5.99
N TYR A 484 5.52 8.54 5.46
CA TYR A 484 4.20 8.70 6.11
C TYR A 484 3.42 7.39 6.00
N ALA A 485 2.78 6.99 7.05
CA ALA A 485 2.04 5.73 7.13
C ALA A 485 0.65 5.89 7.80
N PRO A 486 -0.35 5.16 7.29
CA PRO A 486 -0.43 4.45 6.00
C PRO A 486 -0.69 5.38 4.80
N LEU A 487 -0.56 4.82 3.59
CA LEU A 487 -0.61 5.59 2.35
C LEU A 487 -2.02 5.84 1.84
N PHE A 488 -2.83 4.77 1.68
CA PHE A 488 -4.11 4.84 0.99
C PHE A 488 -5.30 4.48 1.87
N GLN A 489 -6.39 5.22 1.68
CA GLN A 489 -7.70 4.93 2.25
C GLN A 489 -8.74 4.84 1.14
N ASN A 490 -9.34 3.68 0.95
CA ASN A 490 -10.61 3.60 0.24
C ASN A 490 -11.70 4.20 1.13
N ALA A 491 -12.43 5.20 0.62
CA ALA A 491 -13.44 5.93 1.39
C ALA A 491 -14.61 5.03 1.85
N ASP A 492 -14.87 3.95 1.08
CA ASP A 492 -15.95 3.01 1.36
C ASP A 492 -15.53 1.85 2.29
N TYR A 493 -14.21 1.67 2.54
CA TYR A 493 -13.66 0.54 3.31
C TYR A 493 -12.50 1.01 4.20
N THR A 494 -12.79 1.54 5.36
CA THR A 494 -11.77 2.09 6.24
C THR A 494 -11.54 1.21 7.45
N ALA A 495 -10.38 0.55 7.53
CA ALA A 495 -9.94 -0.22 8.70
C ALA A 495 -8.97 0.57 9.61
N TRP A 496 -8.28 1.59 9.07
CA TRP A 496 -7.31 2.40 9.79
C TRP A 496 -7.32 3.86 9.32
N LYS A 497 -7.12 4.79 10.25
CA LYS A 497 -6.97 6.24 10.04
C LYS A 497 -5.82 6.78 10.91
N PRO A 498 -5.10 7.85 10.47
CA PRO A 498 -5.24 8.56 9.19
C PRO A 498 -4.58 7.82 8.03
N ASN A 499 -4.83 8.26 6.79
CA ASN A 499 -4.12 7.82 5.60
C ASN A 499 -3.83 9.03 4.72
N LEU A 500 -2.69 9.02 4.03
CA LEU A 500 -2.21 10.18 3.29
C LEU A 500 -3.08 10.57 2.09
N ILE A 501 -3.60 9.57 1.38
CA ILE A 501 -4.39 9.72 0.16
C ILE A 501 -5.71 8.97 0.32
N VAL A 502 -6.81 9.65 0.12
CA VAL A 502 -8.16 9.07 0.13
C VAL A 502 -8.65 8.91 -1.29
N PHE A 503 -9.26 7.79 -1.60
CA PHE A 503 -9.81 7.50 -2.92
C PHE A 503 -11.13 6.74 -2.81
N ASP A 504 -11.94 6.83 -3.86
CA ASP A 504 -13.05 5.92 -4.13
C ASP A 504 -12.82 5.24 -5.49
N ASN A 505 -13.84 4.65 -6.05
CA ASN A 505 -13.71 3.93 -7.32
C ASN A 505 -13.39 4.84 -8.52
N HIS A 506 -13.47 6.17 -8.43
CA HIS A 506 -13.25 7.10 -9.56
C HIS A 506 -12.62 8.45 -9.20
N GLN A 507 -12.41 8.74 -7.93
CA GLN A 507 -11.82 9.99 -7.44
C GLN A 507 -10.65 9.72 -6.48
N VAL A 508 -9.76 10.71 -6.37
CA VAL A 508 -8.62 10.68 -5.44
C VAL A 508 -8.35 12.09 -4.92
N TYR A 509 -8.02 12.20 -3.63
CA TYR A 509 -7.55 13.44 -3.02
C TYR A 509 -6.57 13.17 -1.88
N GLY A 510 -5.65 14.11 -1.65
CA GLY A 510 -4.73 14.09 -0.52
C GLY A 510 -5.31 14.81 0.69
N ILE A 511 -5.07 14.30 1.90
CA ILE A 511 -5.35 15.03 3.14
C ILE A 511 -4.36 16.22 3.30
N PRO A 512 -4.55 17.15 4.25
CA PRO A 512 -3.61 18.26 4.47
C PRO A 512 -2.15 17.83 4.61
N SER A 513 -1.85 16.72 5.29
CA SER A 513 -0.51 16.14 5.42
C SER A 513 0.12 15.77 4.08
N TYR A 514 -0.67 15.27 3.12
CA TYR A 514 -0.21 15.00 1.75
C TYR A 514 0.34 16.27 1.09
N HIS A 515 -0.36 17.38 1.21
CA HIS A 515 0.06 18.65 0.62
C HIS A 515 1.31 19.21 1.32
N ALA A 516 1.41 19.07 2.64
CA ALA A 516 2.58 19.49 3.40
C ALA A 516 3.83 18.70 2.97
N ILE A 517 3.74 17.37 2.93
CA ILE A 517 4.85 16.49 2.52
C ILE A 517 5.23 16.73 1.06
N SER A 518 4.23 16.90 0.16
CA SER A 518 4.49 17.19 -1.26
C SER A 518 5.24 18.52 -1.44
N LEU A 519 4.94 19.54 -0.64
CA LEU A 519 5.67 20.81 -0.65
C LEU A 519 7.11 20.63 -0.17
N LEU A 520 7.30 19.94 0.95
CA LEU A 520 8.64 19.66 1.49
C LEU A 520 9.47 18.83 0.49
N GLY A 521 8.91 17.76 -0.08
CA GLY A 521 9.58 16.93 -1.08
C GLY A 521 9.94 17.69 -2.36
N LYS A 522 9.06 18.60 -2.83
CA LYS A 522 9.24 19.38 -4.04
C LYS A 522 10.33 20.45 -3.91
N TYR A 523 10.36 21.14 -2.77
CA TYR A 523 11.17 22.34 -2.60
C TYR A 523 12.46 22.11 -1.79
N ARG A 524 12.89 20.87 -1.67
CA ARG A 524 14.14 20.51 -1.03
C ARG A 524 15.35 21.15 -1.73
N GLY A 525 16.31 21.60 -0.91
CA GLY A 525 17.61 22.04 -1.38
C GLY A 525 18.61 20.89 -1.52
N ASP A 526 19.81 21.22 -1.97
CA ASP A 526 20.94 20.28 -2.11
C ASP A 526 21.84 20.28 -0.86
N GLU A 527 21.76 21.34 -0.04
CA GLU A 527 22.63 21.56 1.11
C GLU A 527 21.84 22.17 2.28
N VAL A 528 22.16 21.75 3.49
CA VAL A 528 21.69 22.36 4.73
C VAL A 528 22.70 23.42 5.17
N ILE A 529 22.24 24.65 5.36
CA ILE A 529 23.09 25.79 5.72
C ILE A 529 22.85 26.24 7.16
N GLU A 530 23.87 26.94 7.73
CA GLU A 530 23.79 27.45 9.08
C GLU A 530 22.79 28.63 9.19
N ILE A 531 21.88 28.54 10.15
CA ILE A 531 20.96 29.61 10.52
C ILE A 531 21.16 29.93 12.00
N VAL A 532 21.28 31.21 12.32
CA VAL A 532 21.41 31.70 13.69
C VAL A 532 20.25 32.63 14.02
N ASN A 533 19.50 32.26 15.03
CA ASN A 533 18.50 33.15 15.61
C ASN A 533 19.19 34.16 16.54
N GLN A 534 19.20 35.44 16.15
CA GLN A 534 19.82 36.54 16.90
C GLN A 534 18.82 37.31 17.77
N THR A 535 17.64 36.79 18.00
CA THR A 535 16.62 37.45 18.84
C THR A 535 16.93 37.26 20.33
N GLU A 536 16.92 38.37 21.11
CA GLU A 536 17.19 38.36 22.56
C GLU A 536 16.14 37.61 23.43
N LYS A 537 14.98 37.28 22.87
CA LYS A 537 14.00 36.37 23.51
C LYS A 537 14.00 35.05 22.77
N LYS A 538 14.20 33.95 23.51
CA LYS A 538 13.81 32.63 23.01
C LYS A 538 12.40 32.76 22.40
N LEU A 539 12.30 32.68 21.08
CA LEU A 539 11.04 32.48 20.41
C LEU A 539 10.54 31.09 20.88
N LEU A 540 9.72 31.18 21.93
CA LEU A 540 9.06 30.08 22.62
C LEU A 540 9.95 29.11 23.41
N SER A 541 9.53 28.84 24.61
CA SER A 541 9.91 27.72 25.47
C SER A 541 9.53 26.33 24.88
N THR A 542 9.07 26.26 23.66
CA THR A 542 8.77 25.06 22.89
C THR A 542 9.65 25.10 21.63
N GLY A 543 10.59 24.17 21.56
CA GLY A 543 11.67 24.09 20.57
C GLY A 543 11.25 24.43 19.13
N GLY A 544 11.46 25.66 18.72
CA GLY A 544 11.17 26.13 17.39
C GLY A 544 12.46 26.29 16.60
N CYS A 545 12.69 25.46 15.62
CA CYS A 545 13.78 25.57 14.67
C CYS A 545 13.30 26.23 13.38
N LEU A 546 14.11 27.12 12.83
CA LEU A 546 13.94 27.64 11.49
C LEU A 546 14.92 26.91 10.59
N GLU A 547 14.43 26.35 9.50
CA GLU A 547 15.25 25.69 8.53
C GLU A 547 15.25 26.39 7.17
N LEU A 548 16.38 26.36 6.51
CA LEU A 548 16.56 26.89 5.18
C LEU A 548 17.27 25.88 4.31
N CYS A 549 16.58 25.38 3.27
CA CYS A 549 17.20 24.62 2.21
C CYS A 549 17.53 25.52 1.01
N VAL A 550 18.75 25.43 0.49
CA VAL A 550 19.18 26.20 -0.67
C VAL A 550 19.30 25.31 -1.90
N LYS A 551 18.47 25.56 -2.91
CA LYS A 551 18.76 25.12 -4.28
C LYS A 551 19.76 26.10 -4.90
N ARG A 552 20.68 25.61 -5.72
CA ARG A 552 21.75 26.40 -6.38
C ARG A 552 21.29 27.72 -7.03
N LYS A 553 20.01 28.00 -7.17
CA LYS A 553 19.44 29.24 -7.73
C LYS A 553 18.21 29.80 -7.02
N ASP A 554 17.59 29.05 -6.08
CA ASP A 554 16.35 29.47 -5.42
C ASP A 554 16.41 29.20 -3.92
N PHE A 555 15.87 30.11 -3.11
CA PHE A 555 15.80 29.97 -1.65
C PHE A 555 14.37 29.57 -1.26
N CYS A 556 14.22 28.55 -0.42
CA CYS A 556 12.95 28.22 0.20
C CYS A 556 13.03 28.51 1.71
N PHE A 557 12.08 29.28 2.22
CA PHE A 557 11.95 29.58 3.65
C PHE A 557 10.71 28.87 4.20
N VAL A 558 10.87 28.13 5.28
CA VAL A 558 9.76 27.70 6.11
C VAL A 558 9.90 28.36 7.47
N MET A 559 8.98 29.27 7.81
CA MET A 559 8.96 29.96 9.10
C MET A 559 7.94 29.34 10.02
N ARG A 560 8.34 29.13 11.28
CA ARG A 560 7.49 28.71 12.38
C ARG A 560 7.35 29.84 13.40
N GLU A 561 6.13 30.29 13.61
CA GLU A 561 5.72 31.03 14.79
C GLU A 561 4.35 30.49 15.23
N LEU A 562 4.35 29.63 16.24
CA LEU A 562 3.14 29.13 16.90
C LEU A 562 3.00 29.85 18.23
N THR A 563 1.98 30.68 18.39
CA THR A 563 1.52 31.13 19.68
C THR A 563 0.17 30.49 19.98
N ALA A 564 -0.04 30.11 21.24
CA ALA A 564 -1.21 29.37 21.72
C ALA A 564 -2.57 29.99 21.35
N ASP A 565 -2.61 31.24 20.87
CA ASP A 565 -3.86 31.95 20.57
C ASP A 565 -4.07 32.35 19.09
N ARG A 566 -3.06 32.32 18.22
CA ARG A 566 -3.22 32.64 16.77
C ARG A 566 -2.01 32.25 15.94
N LEU A 567 -2.23 31.51 14.86
CA LEU A 567 -1.29 31.39 13.74
C LEU A 567 -1.17 32.74 13.01
N LYS A 568 -0.01 33.36 13.04
CA LYS A 568 0.28 34.54 12.23
C LYS A 568 1.42 34.22 11.26
N PHE A 569 1.07 34.14 9.99
CA PHE A 569 2.07 34.15 8.91
C PHE A 569 2.44 35.60 8.59
N ARG A 570 3.71 35.96 8.69
CA ARG A 570 4.22 37.23 8.15
C ARG A 570 5.08 36.94 6.94
N ASN A 571 4.71 37.58 5.81
CA ASN A 571 5.48 37.59 4.59
C ASN A 571 6.83 38.30 4.82
N VAL A 572 7.93 37.61 4.55
CA VAL A 572 9.23 38.25 4.37
C VAL A 572 9.46 38.41 2.88
N TYR A 573 9.58 39.64 2.43
CA TYR A 573 9.85 39.99 1.04
C TYR A 573 11.27 39.58 0.66
N MET A 574 11.38 38.78 -0.40
CA MET A 574 12.58 38.72 -1.23
C MET A 574 12.25 39.20 -2.64
N GLU A 575 13.18 39.95 -3.22
CA GLU A 575 12.98 40.65 -4.48
C GLU A 575 12.73 39.69 -5.66
N LYS A 576 11.64 39.97 -6.33
CA LYS A 576 11.36 39.78 -7.76
C LYS A 576 11.12 38.40 -8.37
N GLN A 577 10.87 37.30 -7.67
CA GLN A 577 10.29 36.14 -8.39
C GLN A 577 9.39 35.18 -7.59
N PHE A 578 9.13 35.40 -6.33
CA PHE A 578 8.15 34.60 -5.57
C PHE A 578 6.86 35.34 -5.31
N ARG A 579 6.03 35.51 -6.37
CA ARG A 579 4.59 35.61 -6.24
C ARG A 579 3.99 34.25 -6.59
N MET A 580 3.93 33.38 -5.64
CA MET A 580 2.97 32.27 -5.65
C MET A 580 2.59 31.99 -4.21
N ALA A 581 1.57 32.68 -3.83
CA ALA A 581 0.27 32.14 -3.48
C ALA A 581 0.32 31.07 -2.37
N MET A 582 0.43 31.50 -1.12
CA MET A 582 -0.53 30.95 -0.16
C MET A 582 -1.74 31.88 -0.15
N ARG A 583 -2.75 31.59 -0.96
CA ARG A 583 -4.11 31.99 -0.70
C ARG A 583 -4.73 30.83 0.06
N ILE A 584 -4.78 30.98 1.37
CA ILE A 584 -5.71 30.21 2.18
C ILE A 584 -7.07 30.86 1.93
N VAL A 585 -7.98 30.11 1.32
CA VAL A 585 -9.42 30.41 1.33
C VAL A 585 -10.05 29.64 2.45
#